data_5f79527afd534ff04bceb45208252df4
#
_entry.id   5f79527afd534ff04bceb45208252df4
#
_cell.length_a   1.000
_cell.length_b   1.000
_cell.length_c   1.000
_cell.angle_alpha   90.00
_cell.angle_beta   90.00
_cell.angle_gamma   90.00
#
_symmetry.space_group_name_H-M   'P 1'
#
loop_
_entity.id
_entity.type
_entity.pdbx_description
1 polymer ?
#
loop_
_entity_poly.entity_id
_entity_poly.type
_entity_poly.pdbx_seq_one_letter_code
_entity_poly.pdbx_strand_id
1 'polypeptide(L)'
;VATDGNLYKIDTDTAAETYIGSTGKQLKLSDGSFYYQSGEIDQKTNTFYWACVEADKKSTLYTVDLTDASLSLVGDFEGQNMITMLSIPKPAAEDGAPAIAENLTFDFKNGSLTGDVCFDVPTKTFGGDELNGDITYTITDGTDTLAEGKAAAGSKVRQSVTLKDNGNVNFIITLANEAGPSPRLLGSKYIGMDKPKSAQNVTTTIDQNGKVNVTWSAPTEGLYGGYMGDIKYN
;
A
#
# COMPACT_ATOMS: atom_id res chain seq x y z
N VAL A 1 -0.59 -19.73 -19.29
CA VAL A 1 -1.14 -20.66 -20.29
C VAL A 1 -1.59 -19.86 -21.49
N ALA A 2 -1.19 -20.27 -22.68
CA ALA A 2 -1.55 -19.61 -23.94
C ALA A 2 -2.91 -20.10 -24.47
N THR A 3 -3.43 -19.45 -25.51
CA THR A 3 -4.73 -19.77 -26.10
C THR A 3 -4.83 -21.15 -26.75
N ASP A 4 -3.69 -21.79 -27.00
CA ASP A 4 -3.57 -23.18 -27.48
C ASP A 4 -3.62 -24.22 -26.37
N GLY A 5 -3.77 -23.80 -25.11
CA GLY A 5 -3.77 -24.66 -23.94
C GLY A 5 -2.36 -25.11 -23.47
N ASN A 6 -1.32 -24.56 -24.05
CA ASN A 6 0.05 -24.87 -23.67
C ASN A 6 0.59 -23.91 -22.62
N LEU A 7 1.52 -24.39 -21.79
CA LEU A 7 2.27 -23.58 -20.82
C LEU A 7 3.62 -23.18 -21.42
N TYR A 8 3.94 -21.89 -21.29
CA TYR A 8 5.22 -21.31 -21.72
C TYR A 8 5.82 -20.51 -20.56
N LYS A 9 7.14 -20.54 -20.47
CA LYS A 9 7.93 -19.60 -19.67
C LYS A 9 8.29 -18.42 -20.56
N ILE A 10 8.10 -17.21 -20.06
CA ILE A 10 8.47 -15.96 -20.75
C ILE A 10 9.70 -15.36 -20.08
N ASP A 11 10.71 -15.06 -20.85
CA ASP A 11 11.83 -14.25 -20.41
C ASP A 11 11.38 -12.78 -20.35
N THR A 12 11.47 -12.16 -19.17
CA THR A 12 10.92 -10.81 -18.95
C THR A 12 11.76 -9.70 -19.58
N ASP A 13 13.01 -9.96 -19.90
CA ASP A 13 13.90 -8.96 -20.50
C ASP A 13 13.81 -8.97 -22.03
N THR A 14 13.59 -10.14 -22.61
CA THR A 14 13.62 -10.35 -24.07
C THR A 14 12.26 -10.70 -24.66
N ALA A 15 11.25 -11.00 -23.84
CA ALA A 15 9.97 -11.57 -24.21
C ALA A 15 10.08 -12.92 -24.97
N ALA A 16 11.21 -13.59 -24.88
CA ALA A 16 11.39 -14.90 -25.50
C ALA A 16 10.54 -15.96 -24.79
N GLU A 17 9.88 -16.81 -25.59
CA GLU A 17 9.02 -17.89 -25.12
C GLU A 17 9.78 -19.22 -25.09
N THR A 18 9.62 -19.97 -24.00
CA THR A 18 10.09 -21.35 -23.87
C THR A 18 8.90 -22.26 -23.58
N TYR A 19 8.62 -23.21 -24.46
CA TYR A 19 7.58 -24.20 -24.27
C TYR A 19 7.92 -25.11 -23.08
N ILE A 20 6.94 -25.29 -22.18
CA ILE A 20 7.06 -26.20 -21.03
C ILE A 20 6.30 -27.50 -21.30
N GLY A 21 5.01 -27.40 -21.66
CA GLY A 21 4.18 -28.59 -21.85
C GLY A 21 2.76 -28.22 -22.23
N SER A 22 1.95 -29.27 -22.53
CA SER A 22 0.53 -29.09 -22.81
C SER A 22 -0.31 -29.39 -21.57
N THR A 23 -1.26 -28.50 -21.24
CA THR A 23 -2.23 -28.76 -20.18
C THR A 23 -3.32 -29.76 -20.58
N GLY A 24 -3.38 -30.15 -21.87
CA GLY A 24 -4.44 -31.00 -22.41
C GLY A 24 -5.79 -30.29 -22.57
N LYS A 25 -5.90 -29.01 -22.23
CA LYS A 25 -7.16 -28.25 -22.33
C LYS A 25 -7.27 -27.58 -23.70
N GLN A 26 -8.48 -27.67 -24.28
CA GLN A 26 -8.82 -26.98 -25.53
C GLN A 26 -9.53 -25.66 -25.21
N LEU A 27 -8.80 -24.56 -25.26
CA LEU A 27 -9.33 -23.22 -24.92
C LEU A 27 -9.92 -22.50 -26.13
N LYS A 28 -9.54 -22.92 -27.34
CA LYS A 28 -10.04 -22.34 -28.59
C LYS A 28 -11.39 -22.96 -28.96
N LEU A 29 -12.37 -22.11 -29.19
CA LEU A 29 -13.71 -22.49 -29.60
C LEU A 29 -13.76 -22.83 -31.12
N SER A 30 -14.86 -23.45 -31.57
CA SER A 30 -15.06 -23.87 -32.95
C SER A 30 -15.06 -22.70 -33.97
N ASP A 31 -15.44 -21.50 -33.53
CA ASP A 31 -15.38 -20.26 -34.32
C ASP A 31 -14.04 -19.56 -34.30
N GLY A 32 -13.04 -20.14 -33.63
CA GLY A 32 -11.71 -19.59 -33.48
C GLY A 32 -11.52 -18.60 -32.33
N SER A 33 -12.59 -18.24 -31.61
CA SER A 33 -12.53 -17.42 -30.41
C SER A 33 -12.07 -18.23 -29.19
N PHE A 34 -11.85 -17.55 -28.07
CA PHE A 34 -11.50 -18.16 -26.78
C PHE A 34 -12.00 -17.29 -25.64
N TYR A 35 -12.23 -17.89 -24.47
CA TYR A 35 -12.51 -17.14 -23.26
C TYR A 35 -11.22 -16.66 -22.59
N TYR A 36 -11.31 -15.51 -21.93
CA TYR A 36 -10.20 -15.02 -21.08
C TYR A 36 -9.91 -16.03 -19.98
N GLN A 37 -8.63 -16.30 -19.81
CA GLN A 37 -8.09 -17.18 -18.79
C GLN A 37 -7.54 -16.34 -17.64
N SER A 38 -7.54 -16.86 -16.43
CA SER A 38 -6.98 -16.20 -15.27
C SER A 38 -6.16 -17.17 -14.43
N GLY A 39 -4.97 -16.76 -14.04
CA GLY A 39 -4.11 -17.55 -13.16
C GLY A 39 -3.17 -16.66 -12.36
N GLU A 40 -2.76 -17.18 -11.21
CA GLU A 40 -1.86 -16.50 -10.27
C GLU A 40 -0.93 -17.53 -9.64
N ILE A 41 0.32 -17.12 -9.38
CA ILE A 41 1.29 -17.95 -8.65
C ILE A 41 1.26 -17.56 -7.17
N ASP A 42 0.92 -18.50 -6.30
CA ASP A 42 1.19 -18.37 -4.88
C ASP A 42 2.70 -18.38 -4.66
N GLN A 43 3.27 -17.24 -4.35
CA GLN A 43 4.71 -17.07 -4.20
C GLN A 43 5.27 -17.75 -2.94
N LYS A 44 4.44 -18.05 -1.93
CA LYS A 44 4.85 -18.77 -0.72
C LYS A 44 5.11 -20.25 -1.01
N THR A 45 4.25 -20.86 -1.83
CA THR A 45 4.31 -22.27 -2.16
C THR A 45 4.89 -22.55 -3.55
N ASN A 46 5.11 -21.52 -4.35
CA ASN A 46 5.45 -21.56 -5.78
C ASN A 46 4.45 -22.41 -6.59
N THR A 47 3.18 -22.37 -6.20
CA THR A 47 2.09 -23.11 -6.85
C THR A 47 1.36 -22.18 -7.81
N PHE A 48 1.27 -22.57 -9.08
CA PHE A 48 0.46 -21.86 -10.05
C PHE A 48 -0.98 -22.36 -10.01
N TYR A 49 -1.92 -21.48 -9.65
CA TYR A 49 -3.35 -21.72 -9.72
C TYR A 49 -3.92 -21.13 -10.99
N TRP A 50 -4.76 -21.91 -11.67
CA TRP A 50 -5.38 -21.51 -12.92
C TRP A 50 -6.90 -21.72 -12.86
N ALA A 51 -7.67 -20.64 -12.99
CA ALA A 51 -9.10 -20.67 -13.22
C ALA A 51 -9.34 -20.89 -14.73
N CYS A 52 -9.40 -22.15 -15.13
CA CYS A 52 -9.57 -22.53 -16.53
C CYS A 52 -11.02 -22.35 -16.94
N VAL A 53 -11.29 -21.54 -17.98
CA VAL A 53 -12.59 -21.36 -18.60
C VAL A 53 -12.64 -22.17 -19.86
N GLU A 54 -13.53 -23.16 -19.90
CA GLU A 54 -13.73 -24.05 -21.07
C GLU A 54 -14.95 -23.58 -21.92
N ALA A 55 -15.26 -24.33 -22.97
CA ALA A 55 -16.29 -23.99 -23.94
C ALA A 55 -17.71 -23.88 -23.36
N ASP A 56 -18.00 -24.53 -22.23
CA ASP A 56 -19.25 -24.46 -21.50
C ASP A 56 -19.41 -23.20 -20.64
N LYS A 57 -18.45 -22.29 -20.66
CA LYS A 57 -18.38 -21.01 -19.90
C LYS A 57 -18.25 -21.18 -18.39
N LYS A 58 -17.88 -22.36 -17.93
CA LYS A 58 -17.64 -22.63 -16.51
C LYS A 58 -16.18 -22.55 -16.23
N SER A 59 -15.83 -22.16 -15.01
CA SER A 59 -14.46 -22.17 -14.53
C SER A 59 -14.24 -23.31 -13.58
N THR A 60 -13.13 -24.00 -13.80
CA THR A 60 -12.60 -25.03 -12.91
C THR A 60 -11.23 -24.58 -12.42
N LEU A 61 -10.98 -24.70 -11.12
CA LEU A 61 -9.69 -24.34 -10.54
C LEU A 61 -8.75 -25.54 -10.60
N TYR A 62 -7.59 -25.33 -11.20
CA TYR A 62 -6.48 -26.29 -11.24
C TYR A 62 -5.23 -25.69 -10.61
N THR A 63 -4.36 -26.56 -10.08
CA THR A 63 -2.94 -26.27 -9.97
C THR A 63 -2.24 -26.79 -11.22
N VAL A 64 -1.22 -26.06 -11.68
CA VAL A 64 -0.44 -26.38 -12.88
C VAL A 64 1.01 -26.64 -12.46
N ASP A 65 1.55 -27.79 -12.80
CA ASP A 65 2.97 -28.07 -12.61
C ASP A 65 3.79 -27.24 -13.58
N LEU A 66 4.72 -26.44 -13.05
CA LEU A 66 5.54 -25.53 -13.85
C LEU A 66 6.69 -26.23 -14.58
N THR A 67 6.86 -27.55 -14.41
CA THR A 67 7.91 -28.34 -15.05
C THR A 67 7.43 -29.08 -16.29
N ASP A 68 6.15 -29.51 -16.33
CA ASP A 68 5.59 -30.33 -17.42
C ASP A 68 4.18 -29.92 -17.86
N ALA A 69 3.59 -28.89 -17.22
CA ALA A 69 2.24 -28.38 -17.47
C ALA A 69 1.11 -29.33 -17.06
N SER A 70 1.38 -30.41 -16.31
CA SER A 70 0.34 -31.30 -15.82
C SER A 70 -0.61 -30.57 -14.86
N LEU A 71 -1.91 -30.98 -14.88
CA LEU A 71 -2.95 -30.35 -14.09
C LEU A 71 -3.37 -31.26 -12.92
N SER A 72 -3.54 -30.64 -11.75
CA SER A 72 -4.23 -31.24 -10.62
C SER A 72 -5.53 -30.48 -10.33
N LEU A 73 -6.66 -31.17 -10.30
CA LEU A 73 -7.96 -30.56 -10.01
C LEU A 73 -8.03 -30.10 -8.56
N VAL A 74 -8.35 -28.82 -8.34
CA VAL A 74 -8.66 -28.28 -7.01
C VAL A 74 -10.18 -28.34 -6.78
N GLY A 75 -10.99 -27.92 -7.76
CA GLY A 75 -12.45 -27.98 -7.70
C GLY A 75 -13.12 -27.02 -8.70
N ASP A 76 -14.44 -27.13 -8.77
CA ASP A 76 -15.27 -26.22 -9.56
C ASP A 76 -15.68 -25.01 -8.71
N PHE A 77 -15.79 -23.84 -9.35
CA PHE A 77 -16.32 -22.67 -8.67
C PHE A 77 -17.83 -22.80 -8.43
N GLU A 78 -18.28 -22.47 -7.22
CA GLU A 78 -19.70 -22.47 -6.87
C GLU A 78 -20.48 -21.55 -7.82
N GLY A 79 -21.71 -21.98 -8.18
CA GLY A 79 -22.56 -21.25 -9.11
C GLY A 79 -22.12 -21.34 -10.57
N GLN A 80 -21.09 -22.11 -10.89
CA GLN A 80 -20.59 -22.34 -12.25
C GLN A 80 -20.29 -21.05 -13.03
N ASN A 81 -19.77 -20.05 -12.34
CA ASN A 81 -19.45 -18.75 -12.91
C ASN A 81 -18.17 -18.80 -13.74
N MET A 82 -18.09 -17.95 -14.75
CA MET A 82 -16.86 -17.71 -15.49
C MET A 82 -15.98 -16.76 -14.68
N ILE A 83 -14.83 -17.25 -14.22
CA ILE A 83 -13.84 -16.48 -13.45
C ILE A 83 -12.78 -15.95 -14.41
N THR A 84 -12.74 -14.64 -14.58
CA THR A 84 -11.79 -13.96 -15.49
C THR A 84 -10.73 -13.17 -14.75
N MET A 85 -10.79 -13.15 -13.41
CA MET A 85 -9.78 -12.51 -12.57
C MET A 85 -9.60 -13.34 -11.29
N LEU A 86 -8.49 -14.06 -11.21
CA LEU A 86 -8.02 -14.78 -10.03
C LEU A 86 -6.91 -13.97 -9.39
N SER A 87 -6.98 -13.78 -8.09
CA SER A 87 -5.91 -13.16 -7.31
C SER A 87 -5.71 -13.93 -6.01
N ILE A 88 -4.46 -14.23 -5.69
CA ILE A 88 -4.06 -14.84 -4.43
C ILE A 88 -3.49 -13.70 -3.57
N PRO A 89 -4.15 -13.35 -2.45
CA PRO A 89 -3.62 -12.33 -1.57
C PRO A 89 -2.24 -12.76 -1.06
N LYS A 90 -1.24 -11.92 -1.32
CA LYS A 90 0.06 -12.10 -0.67
C LYS A 90 -0.08 -11.71 0.79
N PRO A 91 0.49 -12.48 1.73
CA PRO A 91 0.59 -12.02 3.09
C PRO A 91 1.35 -10.69 3.13
N ALA A 92 0.94 -9.81 4.02
CA ALA A 92 1.56 -8.49 4.15
C ALA A 92 3.01 -8.58 4.64
N ALA A 93 3.40 -9.71 5.24
CA ALA A 93 4.74 -10.02 5.71
C ALA A 93 4.90 -11.56 5.87
N GLU A 94 6.13 -12.02 6.07
CA GLU A 94 6.43 -13.40 6.48
C GLU A 94 6.05 -13.63 7.95
N ASP A 95 5.66 -14.85 8.31
CA ASP A 95 5.20 -15.21 9.66
C ASP A 95 6.21 -14.82 10.75
N GLY A 96 7.51 -14.97 10.50
CA GLY A 96 8.60 -14.62 11.42
C GLY A 96 9.00 -13.14 11.41
N ALA A 97 8.52 -12.33 10.46
CA ALA A 97 8.76 -10.90 10.42
C ALA A 97 8.04 -10.20 11.58
N PRO A 98 8.46 -8.97 11.99
CA PRO A 98 7.73 -8.23 13.01
C PRO A 98 6.27 -7.99 12.60
N ALA A 99 5.35 -8.02 13.56
CA ALA A 99 4.01 -7.48 13.34
C ALA A 99 4.09 -5.97 13.02
N ILE A 100 2.96 -5.38 12.60
CA ILE A 100 2.91 -3.95 12.30
C ILE A 100 3.26 -3.12 13.54
N ALA A 101 4.01 -2.03 13.38
CA ALA A 101 4.22 -1.06 14.45
C ALA A 101 2.89 -0.40 14.86
N GLU A 102 2.80 0.12 16.08
CA GLU A 102 1.56 0.64 16.64
C GLU A 102 1.72 2.07 17.18
N ASN A 103 0.61 2.70 17.52
CA ASN A 103 0.55 3.98 18.25
C ASN A 103 1.36 5.11 17.61
N LEU A 104 1.31 5.24 16.28
CA LEU A 104 2.00 6.31 15.56
C LEU A 104 1.49 7.69 15.98
N THR A 105 2.39 8.52 16.46
CA THR A 105 2.14 9.91 16.83
C THR A 105 3.26 10.82 16.34
N PHE A 106 2.95 12.13 16.25
CA PHE A 106 3.87 13.14 15.73
C PHE A 106 3.98 14.30 16.69
N ASP A 107 5.21 14.64 17.11
CA ASP A 107 5.51 15.77 17.98
C ASP A 107 6.38 16.80 17.23
N PHE A 108 5.71 17.64 16.45
CA PHE A 108 6.31 18.77 15.74
C PHE A 108 5.82 20.07 16.35
N LYS A 109 6.75 20.96 16.69
CA LYS A 109 6.40 22.32 17.13
C LYS A 109 5.76 23.09 15.98
N ASN A 110 4.89 24.03 16.32
CA ASN A 110 4.20 24.90 15.37
C ASN A 110 5.17 25.55 14.38
N GLY A 111 4.96 25.34 13.09
CA GLY A 111 5.76 25.89 12.00
C GLY A 111 7.14 25.27 11.80
N SER A 112 7.55 24.30 12.64
CA SER A 112 8.84 23.62 12.53
C SER A 112 8.80 22.52 11.48
N LEU A 113 9.89 22.39 10.73
CA LEU A 113 10.15 21.24 9.83
C LEU A 113 10.89 20.09 10.55
N THR A 114 11.36 20.33 11.79
CA THR A 114 12.00 19.31 12.62
C THR A 114 11.08 18.95 13.78
N GLY A 115 10.94 17.66 14.02
CA GLY A 115 10.12 17.12 15.12
C GLY A 115 10.32 15.62 15.26
N ASP A 116 9.55 15.01 16.14
CA ASP A 116 9.68 13.59 16.43
C ASP A 116 8.51 12.78 15.86
N VAL A 117 8.85 11.64 15.28
CA VAL A 117 7.94 10.55 14.93
C VAL A 117 8.05 9.50 16.03
N CYS A 118 6.91 9.16 16.66
CA CYS A 118 6.85 8.22 17.75
C CYS A 118 5.96 7.04 17.41
N PHE A 119 6.38 5.83 17.76
CA PHE A 119 5.61 4.60 17.55
C PHE A 119 6.05 3.51 18.53
N ASP A 120 5.23 2.49 18.69
CA ASP A 120 5.54 1.33 19.52
C ASP A 120 5.95 0.14 18.63
N VAL A 121 7.02 -0.55 19.05
CA VAL A 121 7.48 -1.81 18.42
C VAL A 121 6.65 -2.95 19.01
N PRO A 122 6.06 -3.83 18.19
CA PRO A 122 5.26 -4.95 18.68
C PRO A 122 6.09 -5.95 19.50
N THR A 123 5.43 -6.76 20.31
CA THR A 123 6.04 -7.88 21.03
C THR A 123 5.89 -9.21 20.28
N LYS A 124 5.14 -9.21 19.17
CA LYS A 124 4.82 -10.39 18.39
C LYS A 124 5.34 -10.28 16.97
N THR A 125 5.59 -11.43 16.36
CA THR A 125 5.79 -11.55 14.91
C THR A 125 4.46 -11.44 14.18
N PHE A 126 4.50 -11.31 12.86
CA PHE A 126 3.31 -11.29 12.01
C PHE A 126 2.51 -12.60 12.13
N GLY A 127 3.16 -13.74 12.32
CA GLY A 127 2.53 -15.04 12.58
C GLY A 127 2.00 -15.24 14.01
N GLY A 128 2.27 -14.28 14.93
CA GLY A 128 1.77 -14.30 16.30
C GLY A 128 2.72 -14.87 17.36
N ASP A 129 3.91 -15.32 16.96
CA ASP A 129 4.95 -15.79 17.89
C ASP A 129 5.62 -14.64 18.64
N GLU A 130 6.39 -14.92 19.69
CA GLU A 130 7.20 -13.91 20.39
C GLU A 130 8.25 -13.31 19.47
N LEU A 131 8.27 -11.97 19.37
CA LEU A 131 9.26 -11.25 18.60
C LEU A 131 10.55 -11.12 19.42
N ASN A 132 11.66 -11.61 18.87
CA ASN A 132 12.97 -11.63 19.51
C ASN A 132 14.05 -11.14 18.54
N GLY A 133 15.22 -10.79 19.10
CA GLY A 133 16.40 -10.39 18.33
C GLY A 133 16.43 -8.90 17.96
N ASP A 134 17.33 -8.59 17.05
CA ASP A 134 17.53 -7.22 16.54
C ASP A 134 16.42 -6.84 15.56
N ILE A 135 15.71 -5.78 15.86
CA ILE A 135 14.67 -5.21 15.00
C ILE A 135 15.20 -3.86 14.50
N THR A 136 15.26 -3.72 13.19
CA THR A 136 15.54 -2.43 12.54
C THR A 136 14.23 -1.73 12.22
N TYR A 137 14.26 -0.39 12.18
CA TYR A 137 13.13 0.40 11.67
C TYR A 137 13.61 1.40 10.64
N THR A 138 12.73 1.70 9.70
CA THR A 138 12.90 2.74 8.69
C THR A 138 11.67 3.65 8.71
N ILE A 139 11.89 4.95 8.71
CA ILE A 139 10.86 5.99 8.59
C ILE A 139 11.08 6.70 7.26
N THR A 140 10.06 6.70 6.38
CA THR A 140 10.11 7.38 5.08
C THR A 140 8.91 8.31 4.92
N ASP A 141 9.00 9.26 3.97
CA ASP A 141 7.88 10.09 3.52
C ASP A 141 7.22 9.58 2.23
N GLY A 142 7.59 8.35 1.82
CA GLY A 142 7.18 7.71 0.56
C GLY A 142 8.17 7.93 -0.58
N THR A 143 9.09 8.88 -0.45
CA THR A 143 10.14 9.17 -1.44
C THR A 143 11.53 9.04 -0.82
N ASP A 144 11.75 9.74 0.29
CA ASP A 144 13.03 9.78 0.98
C ASP A 144 12.98 8.98 2.29
N THR A 145 14.12 8.38 2.67
CA THR A 145 14.34 7.87 4.02
C THR A 145 14.65 9.03 4.95
N LEU A 146 13.79 9.24 5.94
CA LEU A 146 13.93 10.31 6.93
C LEU A 146 14.80 9.88 8.11
N ALA A 147 14.70 8.62 8.51
CA ALA A 147 15.52 8.03 9.58
C ALA A 147 15.51 6.51 9.54
N GLU A 148 16.54 5.92 10.11
CA GLU A 148 16.71 4.49 10.35
C GLU A 148 17.29 4.26 11.75
N GLY A 149 17.01 3.10 12.34
CA GLY A 149 17.56 2.74 13.64
C GLY A 149 17.26 1.30 14.03
N LYS A 150 17.64 0.97 15.28
CA LYS A 150 17.35 -0.32 15.90
C LYS A 150 16.47 -0.12 17.13
N ALA A 151 15.65 -1.11 17.41
CA ALA A 151 14.74 -1.09 18.54
C ALA A 151 14.55 -2.51 19.11
N ALA A 152 14.20 -2.62 20.38
CA ALA A 152 13.82 -3.88 21.00
C ALA A 152 12.31 -4.12 20.87
N ALA A 153 11.90 -5.38 20.88
CA ALA A 153 10.49 -5.75 20.95
C ALA A 153 9.80 -5.08 22.16
N GLY A 154 8.59 -4.56 21.96
CA GLY A 154 7.80 -3.86 22.98
C GLY A 154 8.32 -2.48 23.39
N SER A 155 9.40 -1.98 22.77
CA SER A 155 9.93 -0.65 23.07
C SER A 155 9.14 0.47 22.40
N LYS A 156 9.21 1.67 22.98
CA LYS A 156 8.71 2.90 22.37
C LYS A 156 9.85 3.61 21.65
N VAL A 157 9.66 3.89 20.38
CA VAL A 157 10.61 4.66 19.57
C VAL A 157 10.16 6.11 19.53
N ARG A 158 11.10 7.04 19.75
CA ARG A 158 10.98 8.47 19.52
C ARG A 158 12.15 8.90 18.65
N GLN A 159 11.89 9.16 17.39
CA GLN A 159 12.92 9.46 16.42
C GLN A 159 12.74 10.86 15.85
N SER A 160 13.76 11.69 16.01
CA SER A 160 13.77 13.02 15.39
C SER A 160 14.01 12.92 13.90
N VAL A 161 13.20 13.66 13.14
CA VAL A 161 13.29 13.77 11.69
C VAL A 161 13.23 15.23 11.27
N THR A 162 13.81 15.55 10.12
CA THR A 162 13.75 16.89 9.52
C THR A 162 13.26 16.77 8.09
N LEU A 163 12.21 17.52 7.76
CA LEU A 163 11.62 17.59 6.42
C LEU A 163 12.24 18.73 5.62
N LYS A 164 12.16 18.64 4.30
CA LYS A 164 12.70 19.65 3.38
C LYS A 164 11.74 20.83 3.20
N ASP A 165 10.44 20.56 3.13
CA ASP A 165 9.41 21.52 2.76
C ASP A 165 8.19 21.45 3.67
N ASN A 166 7.41 22.56 3.72
CA ASN A 166 6.10 22.58 4.35
C ASN A 166 5.10 21.78 3.52
N GLY A 167 4.24 21.00 4.17
CA GLY A 167 3.19 20.28 3.46
C GLY A 167 2.62 19.08 4.19
N ASN A 168 1.68 18.41 3.53
CA ASN A 168 1.20 17.11 3.97
C ASN A 168 2.25 16.04 3.71
N VAL A 169 2.63 15.34 4.75
CA VAL A 169 3.62 14.27 4.72
C VAL A 169 2.95 12.94 5.07
N ASN A 170 3.16 11.94 4.24
CA ASN A 170 2.72 10.57 4.49
C ASN A 170 3.90 9.79 5.08
N PHE A 171 3.91 9.64 6.38
CA PHE A 171 4.93 8.86 7.07
C PHE A 171 4.65 7.38 6.93
N ILE A 172 5.67 6.61 6.57
CA ILE A 172 5.65 5.16 6.44
C ILE A 172 6.70 4.59 7.37
N ILE A 173 6.27 3.79 8.33
CA ILE A 173 7.14 3.08 9.26
C ILE A 173 7.15 1.61 8.86
N THR A 174 8.35 1.05 8.68
CA THR A 174 8.57 -0.37 8.42
C THR A 174 9.56 -0.89 9.46
N LEU A 175 9.21 -1.99 10.11
CA LEU A 175 10.12 -2.75 10.96
C LEU A 175 10.70 -3.91 10.15
N ALA A 176 11.87 -4.41 10.50
CA ALA A 176 12.42 -5.61 9.87
C ALA A 176 13.33 -6.39 10.83
N ASN A 177 13.40 -7.69 10.62
CA ASN A 177 14.36 -8.62 11.21
C ASN A 177 14.91 -9.56 10.12
N GLU A 178 15.59 -10.64 10.48
CA GLU A 178 16.15 -11.61 9.52
C GLU A 178 15.08 -12.32 8.68
N ALA A 179 13.85 -12.45 9.17
CA ALA A 179 12.75 -13.07 8.43
C ALA A 179 12.13 -12.12 7.39
N GLY A 180 12.39 -10.82 7.49
CA GLY A 180 11.92 -9.83 6.52
C GLY A 180 11.23 -8.62 7.14
N PRO A 181 10.62 -7.77 6.29
CA PRO A 181 9.93 -6.57 6.71
C PRO A 181 8.53 -6.84 7.25
N SER A 182 8.10 -6.02 8.21
CA SER A 182 6.73 -5.94 8.70
C SER A 182 5.76 -5.38 7.67
N PRO A 183 4.44 -5.51 7.88
CA PRO A 183 3.47 -4.63 7.26
C PRO A 183 3.78 -3.16 7.58
N ARG A 184 3.42 -2.26 6.66
CA ARG A 184 3.70 -0.82 6.78
C ARG A 184 2.69 -0.14 7.68
N LEU A 185 3.15 0.60 8.70
CA LEU A 185 2.32 1.53 9.45
C LEU A 185 2.31 2.89 8.73
N LEU A 186 1.13 3.39 8.43
CA LEU A 186 0.94 4.64 7.68
C LEU A 186 0.30 5.70 8.55
N GLY A 187 0.76 6.94 8.44
CA GLY A 187 0.13 8.10 9.04
C GLY A 187 0.46 9.36 8.28
N SER A 188 -0.40 10.35 8.35
CA SER A 188 -0.20 11.63 7.67
C SER A 188 -0.35 12.81 8.61
N LYS A 189 0.45 13.86 8.38
CA LYS A 189 0.37 15.12 9.10
C LYS A 189 0.84 16.26 8.22
N TYR A 190 0.17 17.42 8.34
CA TYR A 190 0.70 18.65 7.78
C TYR A 190 1.83 19.18 8.67
N ILE A 191 3.00 19.43 8.08
CA ILE A 191 4.22 19.85 8.79
C ILE A 191 4.64 21.22 8.28
N GLY A 192 5.17 22.05 9.20
CA GLY A 192 5.67 23.40 8.89
C GLY A 192 4.58 24.46 8.86
N MET A 193 4.78 25.49 8.04
CA MET A 193 3.87 26.63 7.89
C MET A 193 2.77 26.34 6.87
N ASP A 194 1.51 26.62 7.24
CA ASP A 194 0.36 26.44 6.37
C ASP A 194 -0.19 27.81 5.91
N LYS A 195 -0.89 27.82 4.80
CA LYS A 195 -1.64 28.99 4.33
C LYS A 195 -2.90 29.18 5.17
N PRO A 196 -3.30 30.40 5.51
CA PRO A 196 -4.55 30.61 6.23
C PRO A 196 -5.75 30.22 5.34
N LYS A 197 -6.82 29.73 5.97
CA LYS A 197 -8.13 29.63 5.33
C LYS A 197 -8.64 31.01 4.93
N SER A 198 -9.62 31.03 4.04
CA SER A 198 -10.29 32.29 3.67
C SER A 198 -10.96 32.97 4.87
N ALA A 199 -10.93 34.29 4.91
CA ALA A 199 -11.72 35.08 5.86
C ALA A 199 -13.21 34.69 5.74
N GLN A 200 -13.91 34.70 6.86
CA GLN A 200 -15.34 34.36 6.96
C GLN A 200 -16.16 35.58 7.34
N ASN A 201 -17.48 35.53 7.16
CA ASN A 201 -18.43 36.56 7.57
C ASN A 201 -18.05 37.95 7.05
N VAL A 202 -17.62 38.06 5.79
CA VAL A 202 -17.28 39.31 5.16
C VAL A 202 -18.56 40.14 4.96
N THR A 203 -18.62 41.33 5.57
CA THR A 203 -19.73 42.27 5.38
C THR A 203 -19.21 43.65 4.96
N THR A 204 -19.99 44.35 4.16
CA THR A 204 -19.67 45.68 3.68
C THR A 204 -20.83 46.61 4.01
N THR A 205 -20.53 47.74 4.62
CA THR A 205 -21.49 48.83 4.88
C THR A 205 -20.95 50.13 4.38
N ILE A 206 -21.86 51.05 3.94
CA ILE A 206 -21.50 52.39 3.50
C ILE A 206 -22.17 53.34 4.48
N ASP A 207 -21.40 54.27 5.06
CA ASP A 207 -21.92 55.29 5.95
C ASP A 207 -22.53 56.48 5.16
N GLN A 208 -23.15 57.43 5.88
CA GLN A 208 -23.80 58.59 5.29
C GLN A 208 -22.83 59.54 4.53
N ASN A 209 -21.53 59.42 4.75
CA ASN A 209 -20.48 60.18 4.10
C ASN A 209 -19.87 59.44 2.90
N GLY A 210 -20.42 58.30 2.53
CA GLY A 210 -19.91 57.44 1.44
C GLY A 210 -18.67 56.61 1.80
N LYS A 211 -18.29 56.52 3.08
CA LYS A 211 -17.18 55.71 3.53
C LYS A 211 -17.60 54.23 3.60
N VAL A 212 -16.83 53.41 2.94
CA VAL A 212 -17.02 51.95 2.95
C VAL A 212 -16.32 51.35 4.17
N ASN A 213 -17.06 50.58 4.96
CA ASN A 213 -16.52 49.78 6.06
C ASN A 213 -16.65 48.32 5.68
N VAL A 214 -15.55 47.57 5.74
CA VAL A 214 -15.49 46.13 5.50
C VAL A 214 -15.09 45.46 6.81
N THR A 215 -15.85 44.45 7.21
CA THR A 215 -15.55 43.61 8.40
C THR A 215 -15.53 42.15 8.01
N TRP A 216 -14.74 41.38 8.69
CA TRP A 216 -14.63 39.92 8.49
C TRP A 216 -14.18 39.25 9.78
N SER A 217 -14.36 37.93 9.82
CA SER A 217 -13.76 37.09 10.82
C SER A 217 -12.44 36.51 10.28
N ALA A 218 -11.36 36.68 11.01
CA ALA A 218 -10.07 36.10 10.69
C ALA A 218 -10.14 34.56 10.73
N PRO A 219 -9.46 33.84 9.84
CA PRO A 219 -9.33 32.40 9.96
C PRO A 219 -8.54 32.04 11.23
N THR A 220 -8.94 30.96 11.90
CA THR A 220 -8.33 30.46 13.13
C THR A 220 -7.45 29.23 12.91
N GLU A 221 -7.44 28.69 11.69
CA GLU A 221 -6.68 27.48 11.31
C GLU A 221 -6.16 27.58 9.88
N GLY A 222 -5.09 26.84 9.59
CA GLY A 222 -4.52 26.73 8.26
C GLY A 222 -5.42 25.98 7.28
N LEU A 223 -5.20 26.16 6.00
CA LEU A 223 -5.99 25.56 4.92
C LEU A 223 -6.02 24.04 4.98
N TYR A 224 -4.92 23.42 5.40
CA TYR A 224 -4.74 21.97 5.54
C TYR A 224 -4.64 21.51 6.99
N GLY A 225 -5.05 22.39 7.95
CA GLY A 225 -4.99 22.06 9.38
C GLY A 225 -3.60 22.23 10.00
N GLY A 226 -2.64 22.81 9.28
CA GLY A 226 -1.31 23.13 9.79
C GLY A 226 -1.25 24.47 10.53
N TYR A 227 -0.07 24.82 11.02
CA TYR A 227 0.19 26.09 11.70
C TYR A 227 0.33 27.24 10.68
N MET A 228 -0.46 28.29 10.81
CA MET A 228 -0.47 29.39 9.84
C MET A 228 0.29 30.65 10.30
N GLY A 229 0.83 30.67 11.55
CA GLY A 229 1.50 31.85 12.09
C GLY A 229 0.59 33.04 12.27
N ASP A 230 1.19 34.24 12.37
CA ASP A 230 0.47 35.51 12.47
C ASP A 230 -0.06 35.95 11.11
N ILE A 231 -1.34 36.32 11.06
CA ILE A 231 -2.01 36.75 9.83
C ILE A 231 -1.77 38.24 9.64
N LYS A 232 -1.36 38.62 8.43
CA LYS A 232 -1.31 39.99 7.96
C LYS A 232 -2.30 40.20 6.82
N TYR A 233 -2.98 41.34 6.85
CA TYR A 233 -3.90 41.76 5.80
C TYR A 233 -3.23 42.86 4.99
N ASN A 234 -3.21 42.73 3.67
CA ASN A 234 -2.66 43.71 2.73
C ASN A 234 -3.77 44.26 1.84
#